data_65c418ca4195352eb14f6db6a6717a17
#
_entry.id   65c418ca4195352eb14f6db6a6717a17
#
_cell.length_a   1.000
_cell.length_b   1.000
_cell.length_c   1.000
_cell.angle_alpha   90.00
_cell.angle_beta   90.00
_cell.angle_gamma   90.00
#
_symmetry.space_group_name_H-M   'P 1'
#
loop_
_entity.id
_entity.type
_entity.pdbx_description
1 polymer ?
#
loop_
_entity_poly.entity_id
_entity_poly.type
_entity_poly.pdbx_seq_one_letter_code
_entity_poly.pdbx_strand_id
1 'polypeptide(L)'
;MSLCLATAGVVKSLAVASFMLTWTHPVEKTEWQEDWRITPQGLEIVEARVKGSNVGTPPDARLADGWFRWTPKLPVVPEVALGNSGVAGERRLCTDGKCQELSAIFGRPVGMGVTTMSVCTLDVKTLLARGDDFNIKGEFDLAIADYDAALKVEPASAEALHGRGMAWRAKGDRRRALSDFDAALRLKPDFEAARINRKSLFSEIERAGAQMPLKK
;
A
#
# COMPACT_ATOMS: atom_id res chain seq x y z
N MET A 1 1.60 2.01 -2.31
CA MET A 1 0.49 1.06 -2.04
C MET A 1 1.10 -0.31 -1.85
N SER A 2 0.43 -1.21 -1.17
CA SER A 2 0.96 -2.55 -0.95
C SER A 2 -0.12 -3.58 -1.24
N LEU A 3 0.28 -4.74 -1.72
CA LEU A 3 -0.56 -5.91 -1.90
C LEU A 3 -0.57 -6.73 -0.61
N CYS A 4 -1.74 -6.99 -0.07
CA CYS A 4 -1.93 -7.93 1.02
C CYS A 4 -2.37 -9.29 0.49
N LEU A 5 -1.66 -10.32 0.91
CA LEU A 5 -1.99 -11.72 0.68
C LEU A 5 -2.37 -12.33 2.02
N ALA A 6 -3.53 -12.96 2.11
CA ALA A 6 -3.97 -13.62 3.33
C ALA A 6 -4.38 -15.08 3.06
N THR A 7 -3.90 -16.00 3.88
CA THR A 7 -4.29 -17.42 3.82
C THR A 7 -4.23 -18.03 5.23
N ALA A 8 -5.27 -18.75 5.62
CA ALA A 8 -5.32 -19.51 6.89
C ALA A 8 -4.76 -18.71 8.11
N GLY A 9 -5.20 -17.45 8.26
CA GLY A 9 -4.82 -16.60 9.39
C GLY A 9 -3.43 -15.95 9.31
N VAL A 10 -2.69 -16.16 8.20
CA VAL A 10 -1.41 -15.46 7.96
C VAL A 10 -1.60 -14.40 6.90
N VAL A 11 -1.11 -13.19 7.18
CA VAL A 11 -1.12 -12.07 6.23
C VAL A 11 0.32 -11.69 5.89
N LYS A 12 0.59 -11.50 4.59
CA LYS A 12 1.84 -10.97 4.07
C LYS A 12 1.56 -9.71 3.27
N SER A 13 2.40 -8.71 3.44
CA SER A 13 2.33 -7.45 2.69
C SER A 13 3.52 -7.34 1.74
N LEU A 14 3.26 -6.97 0.49
CA LEU A 14 4.25 -6.75 -0.54
C LEU A 14 4.13 -5.30 -1.03
N ALA A 15 5.22 -4.56 -0.96
CA ALA A 15 5.28 -3.16 -1.43
C ALA A 15 5.45 -3.13 -2.96
N VAL A 16 4.35 -3.26 -3.69
CA VAL A 16 4.31 -3.31 -5.15
C VAL A 16 3.19 -2.44 -5.69
N ALA A 17 3.37 -1.87 -6.88
CA ALA A 17 2.33 -1.09 -7.57
C ALA A 17 1.55 -1.95 -8.58
N SER A 18 2.19 -3.00 -9.09
CA SER A 18 1.61 -3.97 -10.01
C SER A 18 2.25 -5.33 -9.79
N PHE A 19 1.59 -6.37 -10.20
CA PHE A 19 2.07 -7.75 -10.14
C PHE A 19 1.42 -8.59 -11.23
N MET A 20 2.02 -9.74 -11.54
CA MET A 20 1.44 -10.74 -12.43
C MET A 20 1.15 -12.01 -11.64
N LEU A 21 -0.01 -12.59 -11.86
CA LEU A 21 -0.32 -13.95 -11.44
C LEU A 21 -0.10 -14.89 -12.61
N THR A 22 0.50 -16.05 -12.35
CA THR A 22 0.63 -17.11 -13.35
C THR A 22 0.31 -18.48 -12.74
N TRP A 23 -0.35 -19.32 -13.50
CA TRP A 23 -0.66 -20.70 -13.12
C TRP A 23 -0.85 -21.57 -14.35
N THR A 24 -0.79 -22.87 -14.17
CA THR A 24 -1.08 -23.86 -15.22
C THR A 24 -2.46 -24.45 -14.99
N HIS A 25 -3.30 -24.44 -16.03
CA HIS A 25 -4.61 -25.09 -15.95
C HIS A 25 -4.44 -26.62 -15.76
N PRO A 26 -5.07 -27.24 -14.75
CA PRO A 26 -4.74 -28.62 -14.36
C PRO A 26 -5.10 -29.65 -15.40
N VAL A 27 -6.17 -29.43 -16.16
CA VAL A 27 -6.66 -30.38 -17.19
C VAL A 27 -6.00 -30.11 -18.54
N GLU A 28 -6.09 -28.89 -19.03
CA GLU A 28 -5.63 -28.53 -20.36
C GLU A 28 -4.12 -28.26 -20.44
N LYS A 29 -3.44 -28.19 -19.31
CA LYS A 29 -1.99 -27.91 -19.22
C LYS A 29 -1.59 -26.58 -19.89
N THR A 30 -2.55 -25.67 -20.05
CA THR A 30 -2.32 -24.34 -20.60
C THR A 30 -1.79 -23.39 -19.53
N GLU A 31 -0.86 -22.54 -19.90
CA GLU A 31 -0.32 -21.50 -19.01
C GLU A 31 -1.22 -20.26 -19.08
N TRP A 32 -1.64 -19.77 -17.93
CA TRP A 32 -2.44 -18.57 -17.75
C TRP A 32 -1.63 -17.50 -17.04
N GLN A 33 -1.81 -16.25 -17.44
CA GLN A 33 -1.19 -15.10 -16.82
C GLN A 33 -2.18 -13.92 -16.76
N GLU A 34 -2.15 -13.20 -15.65
CA GLU A 34 -2.94 -12.01 -15.42
C GLU A 34 -2.05 -10.90 -14.88
N ASP A 35 -2.03 -9.75 -15.54
CA ASP A 35 -1.36 -8.55 -15.06
C ASP A 35 -2.35 -7.71 -14.26
N TRP A 36 -1.97 -7.38 -13.05
CA TRP A 36 -2.77 -6.65 -12.09
C TRP A 36 -2.11 -5.34 -11.71
N ARG A 37 -2.90 -4.31 -11.50
CA ARG A 37 -2.50 -3.01 -10.96
C ARG A 37 -3.20 -2.76 -9.63
N ILE A 38 -2.45 -2.18 -8.68
CA ILE A 38 -2.98 -1.77 -7.38
C ILE A 38 -3.41 -0.31 -7.49
N THR A 39 -4.67 -0.03 -7.22
CA THR A 39 -5.24 1.31 -7.21
C THR A 39 -5.72 1.67 -5.81
N PRO A 40 -5.98 2.95 -5.51
CA PRO A 40 -6.57 3.34 -4.22
C PRO A 40 -7.95 2.72 -3.95
N GLN A 41 -8.65 2.31 -5.02
CA GLN A 41 -9.99 1.75 -4.95
C GLN A 41 -10.00 0.22 -4.87
N GLY A 42 -8.87 -0.43 -5.17
CA GLY A 42 -8.78 -1.88 -5.17
C GLY A 42 -7.81 -2.43 -6.22
N LEU A 43 -8.01 -3.67 -6.59
CA LEU A 43 -7.23 -4.40 -7.59
C LEU A 43 -7.91 -4.30 -8.96
N GLU A 44 -7.14 -3.95 -9.97
CA GLU A 44 -7.57 -3.84 -11.37
C GLU A 44 -6.79 -4.83 -12.23
N ILE A 45 -7.49 -5.69 -12.95
CA ILE A 45 -6.86 -6.54 -13.96
C ILE A 45 -6.64 -5.74 -15.25
N VAL A 46 -5.39 -5.68 -15.70
CA VAL A 46 -4.98 -4.86 -16.85
C VAL A 46 -4.99 -5.68 -18.13
N GLU A 47 -4.44 -6.87 -18.07
CA GLU A 47 -4.37 -7.81 -19.18
C GLU A 47 -4.50 -9.24 -18.65
N ALA A 48 -5.18 -10.09 -19.41
CA ALA A 48 -5.17 -11.53 -19.20
C ALA A 48 -4.68 -12.21 -20.48
N ARG A 49 -3.94 -13.32 -20.32
CA ARG A 49 -3.43 -14.08 -21.45
C ARG A 49 -3.32 -15.57 -21.15
N VAL A 50 -3.51 -16.38 -22.19
CA VAL A 50 -3.36 -17.84 -22.14
C VAL A 50 -2.49 -18.31 -23.29
N LYS A 51 -1.60 -19.26 -23.01
CA LYS A 51 -0.72 -19.83 -24.00
C LYS A 51 -1.28 -21.16 -24.53
N GLY A 52 -1.28 -21.32 -25.84
CA GLY A 52 -1.59 -22.59 -26.51
C GLY A 52 -3.00 -22.64 -27.08
N SER A 53 -4.05 -22.85 -26.30
CA SER A 53 -5.40 -22.97 -26.79
C SER A 53 -6.25 -21.72 -26.49
N ASN A 54 -7.26 -21.46 -27.31
CA ASN A 54 -8.20 -20.36 -27.08
C ASN A 54 -9.44 -20.80 -26.26
N VAL A 55 -9.38 -21.96 -25.64
CA VAL A 55 -10.48 -22.47 -24.81
C VAL A 55 -10.63 -21.57 -23.59
N GLY A 56 -11.83 -21.05 -23.39
CA GLY A 56 -12.16 -20.13 -22.30
C GLY A 56 -11.75 -18.67 -22.53
N THR A 57 -11.18 -18.31 -23.70
CA THR A 57 -10.87 -16.90 -24.01
C THR A 57 -12.12 -16.18 -24.55
N PRO A 58 -12.26 -14.87 -24.28
CA PRO A 58 -13.35 -14.09 -24.84
C PRO A 58 -13.19 -13.89 -26.37
N PRO A 59 -14.28 -13.56 -27.10
CA PRO A 59 -14.24 -13.41 -28.56
C PRO A 59 -13.32 -12.31 -29.08
N ASP A 60 -12.98 -11.32 -28.25
CA ASP A 60 -12.08 -10.21 -28.56
C ASP A 60 -10.61 -10.49 -28.23
N ALA A 61 -10.29 -11.70 -27.76
CA ALA A 61 -8.91 -12.12 -27.53
C ALA A 61 -8.10 -12.13 -28.83
N ARG A 62 -6.90 -11.58 -28.79
CA ARG A 62 -5.99 -11.48 -29.94
C ARG A 62 -4.80 -12.40 -29.74
N LEU A 63 -4.45 -13.16 -30.78
CA LEU A 63 -3.25 -13.97 -30.78
C LEU A 63 -2.03 -13.10 -31.11
N ALA A 64 -1.06 -13.06 -30.20
CA ALA A 64 0.24 -12.41 -30.39
C ALA A 64 1.32 -13.20 -29.65
N ASP A 65 2.45 -13.47 -30.29
CA ASP A 65 3.61 -14.17 -29.74
C ASP A 65 3.27 -15.53 -29.08
N GLY A 66 2.28 -16.25 -29.62
CA GLY A 66 1.83 -17.53 -29.08
C GLY A 66 0.90 -17.45 -27.88
N TRP A 67 0.44 -16.25 -27.54
CA TRP A 67 -0.50 -15.98 -26.46
C TRP A 67 -1.80 -15.38 -27.00
N PHE A 68 -2.94 -15.88 -26.53
CA PHE A 68 -4.23 -15.22 -26.66
C PHE A 68 -4.33 -14.18 -25.55
N ARG A 69 -4.43 -12.88 -25.92
CA ARG A 69 -4.43 -11.74 -25.00
C ARG A 69 -5.73 -10.97 -25.11
N TRP A 70 -6.22 -10.47 -23.98
CA TRP A 70 -7.38 -9.58 -23.92
C TRP A 70 -7.32 -8.70 -22.68
N THR A 71 -8.07 -7.61 -22.69
CA THR A 71 -8.29 -6.76 -21.54
C THR A 71 -9.64 -7.11 -20.93
N PRO A 72 -9.67 -7.72 -19.73
CA PRO A 72 -10.92 -8.04 -19.07
C PRO A 72 -11.71 -6.76 -18.75
N LYS A 73 -13.01 -6.77 -19.05
CA LYS A 73 -13.93 -5.66 -18.73
C LYS A 73 -14.53 -5.87 -17.33
N LEU A 74 -13.66 -5.99 -16.34
CA LEU A 74 -14.05 -6.16 -14.94
C LEU A 74 -13.91 -4.84 -14.18
N PRO A 75 -14.80 -4.57 -13.21
CA PRO A 75 -14.63 -3.44 -12.32
C PRO A 75 -13.38 -3.61 -11.46
N VAL A 76 -12.89 -2.50 -10.92
CA VAL A 76 -11.92 -2.55 -9.81
C VAL A 76 -12.57 -3.27 -8.63
N VAL A 77 -11.89 -4.28 -8.09
CA VAL A 77 -12.41 -5.10 -6.99
C VAL A 77 -11.59 -4.89 -5.71
N PRO A 78 -12.23 -4.81 -4.55
CA PRO A 78 -11.51 -4.60 -3.28
C PRO A 78 -10.67 -5.83 -2.89
N GLU A 79 -11.12 -7.01 -3.27
CA GLU A 79 -10.49 -8.27 -2.92
C GLU A 79 -10.68 -9.32 -4.03
N VAL A 80 -9.68 -10.16 -4.21
CA VAL A 80 -9.71 -11.32 -5.11
C VAL A 80 -9.44 -12.59 -4.32
N ALA A 81 -10.33 -13.56 -4.45
CA ALA A 81 -10.19 -14.87 -3.82
C ALA A 81 -9.56 -15.87 -4.79
N LEU A 82 -8.39 -16.37 -4.46
CA LEU A 82 -7.69 -17.41 -5.20
C LEU A 82 -7.98 -18.77 -4.56
N GLY A 83 -8.83 -19.57 -5.19
CA GLY A 83 -9.05 -20.96 -4.76
C GLY A 83 -7.81 -21.81 -4.96
N ASN A 84 -7.38 -22.53 -3.94
CA ASN A 84 -6.29 -23.51 -4.02
C ASN A 84 -6.91 -24.91 -4.01
N SER A 85 -7.14 -25.47 -5.19
CA SER A 85 -7.83 -26.77 -5.34
C SER A 85 -6.92 -27.98 -5.08
N GLY A 86 -5.61 -27.77 -4.87
CA GLY A 86 -4.64 -28.86 -4.76
C GLY A 86 -4.40 -29.64 -6.07
N VAL A 87 -5.25 -29.47 -7.07
CA VAL A 87 -5.19 -30.13 -8.39
C VAL A 87 -4.59 -29.19 -9.44
N ALA A 88 -4.85 -27.90 -9.35
CA ALA A 88 -4.19 -26.90 -10.16
C ALA A 88 -2.76 -26.72 -9.66
N GLY A 89 -1.80 -26.59 -10.58
CA GLY A 89 -0.44 -26.19 -10.23
C GLY A 89 -0.46 -24.93 -9.33
N GLU A 90 0.51 -24.85 -8.44
CA GLU A 90 0.59 -23.73 -7.51
C GLU A 90 0.65 -22.39 -8.27
N ARG A 91 -0.12 -21.41 -7.82
CA ARG A 91 -0.05 -20.06 -8.38
C ARG A 91 1.24 -19.38 -7.99
N ARG A 92 1.85 -18.72 -8.95
CA ARG A 92 3.04 -17.89 -8.74
C ARG A 92 2.67 -16.42 -8.88
N LEU A 93 3.20 -15.62 -7.99
CA LEU A 93 3.11 -14.17 -8.03
C LEU A 93 4.45 -13.62 -8.52
N CYS A 94 4.39 -12.81 -9.55
CA CYS A 94 5.57 -12.22 -10.17
C CYS A 94 5.58 -10.72 -9.94
N THR A 95 6.70 -10.20 -9.43
CA THR A 95 6.96 -8.77 -9.24
C THR A 95 8.35 -8.47 -9.75
N ASP A 96 8.52 -7.39 -10.49
CA ASP A 96 9.81 -6.96 -11.04
C ASP A 96 10.56 -8.08 -11.79
N GLY A 97 9.82 -8.88 -12.55
CA GLY A 97 10.37 -10.00 -13.34
C GLY A 97 10.74 -11.26 -12.54
N LYS A 98 10.53 -11.28 -11.22
CA LYS A 98 10.79 -12.44 -10.36
C LYS A 98 9.47 -13.09 -9.94
N CYS A 99 9.32 -14.37 -10.23
CA CYS A 99 8.13 -15.15 -9.88
C CYS A 99 8.41 -16.08 -8.70
N GLN A 100 7.55 -16.03 -7.70
CA GLN A 100 7.60 -16.91 -6.52
C GLN A 100 6.28 -17.64 -6.36
N GLU A 101 6.33 -18.87 -5.92
CA GLU A 101 5.15 -19.61 -5.50
C GLU A 101 4.55 -18.98 -4.25
N LEU A 102 3.22 -19.02 -4.14
CA LEU A 102 2.55 -18.48 -2.96
C LEU A 102 3.03 -19.16 -1.66
N SER A 103 3.31 -20.46 -1.71
CA SER A 103 3.90 -21.22 -0.60
C SER A 103 5.24 -20.64 -0.15
N ALA A 104 6.10 -20.25 -1.09
CA ALA A 104 7.39 -19.62 -0.77
C ALA A 104 7.21 -18.23 -0.12
N ILE A 105 6.22 -17.44 -0.58
CA ILE A 105 5.90 -16.13 0.02
C ILE A 105 5.43 -16.29 1.46
N PHE A 106 4.59 -17.31 1.73
CA PHE A 106 4.09 -17.58 3.08
C PHE A 106 5.09 -18.36 3.96
N GLY A 107 6.14 -18.94 3.38
CA GLY A 107 7.10 -19.81 4.06
C GLY A 107 6.50 -21.13 4.55
N ARG A 108 5.38 -21.56 3.96
CA ARG A 108 4.67 -22.82 4.25
C ARG A 108 3.77 -23.22 3.08
N PRO A 109 3.40 -24.51 2.95
CA PRO A 109 2.44 -24.93 1.95
C PRO A 109 1.13 -24.15 2.07
N VAL A 110 0.66 -23.62 0.96
CA VAL A 110 -0.68 -23.04 0.83
C VAL A 110 -1.63 -24.21 0.60
N GLY A 111 -2.20 -24.74 1.68
CA GLY A 111 -3.07 -25.93 1.63
C GLY A 111 -4.34 -25.72 0.80
N MET A 112 -5.19 -26.74 0.75
CA MET A 112 -6.55 -26.60 0.19
C MET A 112 -7.28 -25.50 0.96
N GLY A 113 -7.60 -24.41 0.28
CA GLY A 113 -8.24 -23.25 0.90
C GLY A 113 -8.28 -22.05 -0.04
N VAL A 114 -8.58 -20.91 0.52
CA VAL A 114 -8.63 -19.66 -0.22
C VAL A 114 -7.46 -18.78 0.23
N THR A 115 -6.70 -18.28 -0.74
CA THR A 115 -5.78 -17.15 -0.53
C THR A 115 -6.48 -15.91 -1.05
N THR A 116 -6.63 -14.88 -0.23
CA THR A 116 -7.18 -13.62 -0.67
C THR A 116 -6.08 -12.63 -0.99
N MET A 117 -6.30 -11.85 -2.04
CA MET A 117 -5.49 -10.70 -2.40
C MET A 117 -6.33 -9.44 -2.26
N SER A 118 -5.78 -8.44 -1.60
CA SER A 118 -6.44 -7.14 -1.45
C SER A 118 -5.39 -6.03 -1.43
N VAL A 119 -5.84 -4.80 -1.59
CA VAL A 119 -5.00 -3.66 -1.23
C VAL A 119 -4.84 -3.66 0.29
N CYS A 120 -3.60 -3.58 0.76
CA CYS A 120 -3.39 -3.46 2.19
C CYS A 120 -4.02 -2.17 2.70
N THR A 121 -5.15 -2.28 3.34
CA THR A 121 -5.63 -1.23 4.24
C THR A 121 -4.84 -1.40 5.54
N LEU A 122 -3.75 -0.66 5.65
CA LEU A 122 -3.05 -0.62 6.93
C LEU A 122 -4.00 0.01 7.94
N ASP A 123 -4.20 -0.66 9.08
CA ASP A 123 -4.92 -0.04 10.18
C ASP A 123 -4.16 1.21 10.66
N VAL A 124 -4.88 2.13 11.30
CA VAL A 124 -4.31 3.40 11.76
C VAL A 124 -3.09 3.18 12.64
N LYS A 125 -3.11 2.19 13.51
CA LYS A 125 -1.99 1.86 14.40
C LYS A 125 -0.73 1.45 13.63
N THR A 126 -0.88 0.63 12.61
CA THR A 126 0.23 0.21 11.73
C THR A 126 0.77 1.38 10.90
N LEU A 127 -0.11 2.25 10.40
CA LEU A 127 0.29 3.48 9.68
C LEU A 127 1.07 4.43 10.60
N LEU A 128 0.61 4.63 11.84
CA LEU A 128 1.31 5.46 12.82
C LEU A 128 2.70 4.91 13.13
N ALA A 129 2.79 3.62 13.47
CA ALA A 129 4.07 2.98 13.80
C ALA A 129 5.08 3.06 12.65
N ARG A 130 4.62 2.84 11.40
CA ARG A 130 5.49 2.94 10.23
C ARG A 130 5.90 4.38 9.93
N GLY A 131 4.98 5.33 10.11
CA GLY A 131 5.28 6.77 10.00
C GLY A 131 6.32 7.22 11.03
N ASP A 132 6.24 6.72 12.27
CA ASP A 132 7.23 6.99 13.31
C ASP A 132 8.61 6.41 12.93
N ASP A 133 8.65 5.19 12.40
CA ASP A 133 9.89 4.57 11.91
C ASP A 133 10.53 5.38 10.77
N PHE A 134 9.73 5.89 9.83
CA PHE A 134 10.22 6.75 8.75
C PHE A 134 10.73 8.11 9.30
N ASN A 135 10.06 8.69 10.28
CA ASN A 135 10.53 9.89 10.96
C ASN A 135 11.91 9.68 11.60
N ILE A 136 12.10 8.56 12.30
CA ILE A 136 13.39 8.21 12.93
C ILE A 136 14.49 8.04 11.88
N LYS A 137 14.18 7.46 10.72
CA LYS A 137 15.12 7.27 9.59
C LYS A 137 15.40 8.54 8.80
N GLY A 138 14.67 9.63 9.04
CA GLY A 138 14.77 10.86 8.25
C GLY A 138 14.03 10.82 6.91
N GLU A 139 13.23 9.81 6.67
CA GLU A 139 12.42 9.62 5.45
C GLU A 139 11.08 10.35 5.57
N PHE A 140 11.13 11.67 5.74
CA PHE A 140 9.99 12.49 6.15
C PHE A 140 8.82 12.49 5.15
N ASP A 141 9.09 12.35 3.85
CA ASP A 141 8.02 12.28 2.83
C ASP A 141 7.20 10.99 2.96
N LEU A 142 7.86 9.88 3.28
CA LEU A 142 7.20 8.60 3.53
C LEU A 142 6.41 8.65 4.85
N ALA A 143 6.98 9.26 5.89
CA ALA A 143 6.29 9.48 7.15
C ALA A 143 5.00 10.29 6.97
N ILE A 144 5.07 11.42 6.24
CA ILE A 144 3.91 12.26 5.94
C ILE A 144 2.84 11.48 5.18
N ALA A 145 3.23 10.68 4.18
CA ALA A 145 2.30 9.86 3.42
C ALA A 145 1.55 8.84 4.30
N ASP A 146 2.23 8.24 5.27
CA ASP A 146 1.61 7.31 6.20
C ASP A 146 0.66 7.98 7.18
N TYR A 147 1.04 9.14 7.75
CA TYR A 147 0.14 9.91 8.60
C TYR A 147 -1.06 10.47 7.82
N ASP A 148 -0.87 10.88 6.57
CA ASP A 148 -1.98 11.27 5.69
C ASP A 148 -2.95 10.11 5.43
N ALA A 149 -2.42 8.91 5.25
CA ALA A 149 -3.23 7.70 5.12
C ALA A 149 -3.99 7.39 6.43
N ALA A 150 -3.33 7.51 7.57
CA ALA A 150 -3.96 7.36 8.89
C ALA A 150 -5.10 8.37 9.09
N LEU A 151 -4.88 9.64 8.74
CA LEU A 151 -5.88 10.71 8.85
C LEU A 151 -7.05 10.56 7.87
N LYS A 152 -6.87 9.87 6.75
CA LYS A 152 -7.99 9.51 5.85
C LYS A 152 -8.91 8.47 6.49
N VAL A 153 -8.36 7.54 7.28
CA VAL A 153 -9.13 6.50 7.98
C VAL A 153 -9.73 7.08 9.27
N GLU A 154 -8.94 7.83 10.03
CA GLU A 154 -9.31 8.45 11.31
C GLU A 154 -8.93 9.94 11.33
N PRO A 155 -9.81 10.82 10.82
CA PRO A 155 -9.53 12.25 10.72
C PRO A 155 -9.28 12.95 12.07
N ALA A 156 -9.73 12.35 13.17
CA ALA A 156 -9.58 12.85 14.54
C ALA A 156 -8.42 12.21 15.30
N SER A 157 -7.42 11.65 14.62
CA SER A 157 -6.22 11.09 15.27
C SER A 157 -5.25 12.20 15.66
N ALA A 158 -5.19 12.52 16.96
CA ALA A 158 -4.24 13.48 17.49
C ALA A 158 -2.79 13.01 17.32
N GLU A 159 -2.56 11.71 17.44
CA GLU A 159 -1.26 11.05 17.26
C GLU A 159 -0.77 11.20 15.81
N ALA A 160 -1.63 10.98 14.81
CA ALA A 160 -1.28 11.16 13.40
C ALA A 160 -0.93 12.61 13.06
N LEU A 161 -1.73 13.56 13.57
CA LEU A 161 -1.46 14.98 13.39
C LEU A 161 -0.12 15.38 14.04
N HIS A 162 0.13 14.93 15.27
CA HIS A 162 1.38 15.21 15.95
C HIS A 162 2.59 14.64 15.18
N GLY A 163 2.53 13.36 14.75
CA GLY A 163 3.60 12.70 13.98
C GLY A 163 3.86 13.40 12.65
N ARG A 164 2.80 13.82 11.92
CA ARG A 164 2.92 14.58 10.67
C ARG A 164 3.52 15.96 10.90
N GLY A 165 3.12 16.63 11.98
CA GLY A 165 3.70 17.91 12.41
C GLY A 165 5.20 17.80 12.68
N MET A 166 5.65 16.71 13.30
CA MET A 166 7.08 16.43 13.49
C MET A 166 7.82 16.27 12.17
N ALA A 167 7.26 15.54 11.22
CA ALA A 167 7.83 15.38 9.88
C ALA A 167 7.90 16.69 9.10
N TRP A 168 6.84 17.52 9.14
CA TRP A 168 6.85 18.85 8.54
C TRP A 168 7.91 19.76 9.15
N ARG A 169 8.04 19.74 10.49
CA ARG A 169 9.08 20.50 11.21
C ARG A 169 10.48 20.09 10.73
N ALA A 170 10.74 18.81 10.64
CA ALA A 170 12.02 18.28 10.19
C ALA A 170 12.34 18.65 8.72
N LYS A 171 11.32 18.74 7.86
CA LYS A 171 11.43 19.28 6.50
C LYS A 171 11.59 20.81 6.43
N GLY A 172 11.46 21.51 7.55
CA GLY A 172 11.54 22.96 7.62
C GLY A 172 10.23 23.69 7.34
N ASP A 173 9.12 22.98 7.08
CA ASP A 173 7.79 23.59 6.91
C ASP A 173 7.16 23.87 8.27
N ARG A 174 7.61 24.97 8.88
CA ARG A 174 7.17 25.40 10.21
C ARG A 174 5.68 25.72 10.27
N ARG A 175 5.11 26.21 9.15
CA ARG A 175 3.69 26.60 9.09
C ARG A 175 2.80 25.36 9.18
N ARG A 176 3.07 24.33 8.35
CA ARG A 176 2.30 23.10 8.39
C ARG A 176 2.47 22.38 9.73
N ALA A 177 3.69 22.33 10.25
CA ALA A 177 3.98 21.74 11.55
C ALA A 177 3.16 22.38 12.68
N LEU A 178 3.12 23.72 12.72
CA LEU A 178 2.36 24.45 13.74
C LEU A 178 0.85 24.17 13.62
N SER A 179 0.33 24.17 12.38
CA SER A 179 -1.07 23.85 12.11
C SER A 179 -1.46 22.45 12.61
N ASP A 180 -0.59 21.46 12.39
CA ASP A 180 -0.82 20.09 12.82
C ASP A 180 -0.74 19.95 14.35
N PHE A 181 0.22 20.60 15.02
CA PHE A 181 0.29 20.59 16.48
C PHE A 181 -0.93 21.29 17.11
N ASP A 182 -1.40 22.40 16.53
CA ASP A 182 -2.61 23.08 16.98
C ASP A 182 -3.85 22.20 16.80
N ALA A 183 -3.94 21.46 15.69
CA ALA A 183 -5.02 20.51 15.44
C ALA A 183 -4.99 19.35 16.44
N ALA A 184 -3.81 18.78 16.70
CA ALA A 184 -3.63 17.71 17.69
C ALA A 184 -4.07 18.15 19.09
N LEU A 185 -3.72 19.38 19.49
CA LEU A 185 -4.10 19.93 20.80
C LEU A 185 -5.57 20.32 20.91
N ARG A 186 -6.24 20.65 19.79
CA ARG A 186 -7.71 20.81 19.80
C ARG A 186 -8.44 19.50 20.05
N LEU A 187 -7.92 18.39 19.51
CA LEU A 187 -8.48 17.05 19.72
C LEU A 187 -8.14 16.49 21.10
N LYS A 188 -6.91 16.72 21.56
CA LYS A 188 -6.39 16.20 22.83
C LYS A 188 -5.63 17.29 23.57
N PRO A 189 -6.33 18.13 24.39
CA PRO A 189 -5.72 19.27 25.07
C PRO A 189 -4.61 18.92 26.06
N ASP A 190 -4.62 17.70 26.58
CA ASP A 190 -3.64 17.15 27.51
C ASP A 190 -2.47 16.43 26.81
N PHE A 191 -2.36 16.54 25.48
CA PHE A 191 -1.28 15.90 24.72
C PHE A 191 0.05 16.63 24.93
N GLU A 192 0.77 16.26 26.00
CA GLU A 192 1.99 16.93 26.44
C GLU A 192 3.07 17.03 25.34
N ALA A 193 3.29 15.95 24.58
CA ALA A 193 4.28 15.94 23.49
C ALA A 193 3.96 16.99 22.43
N ALA A 194 2.71 17.12 22.01
CA ALA A 194 2.29 18.12 21.04
C ALA A 194 2.45 19.54 21.61
N ARG A 195 2.15 19.75 22.88
CA ARG A 195 2.32 21.04 23.57
C ARG A 195 3.78 21.48 23.64
N ILE A 196 4.68 20.57 24.00
CA ILE A 196 6.13 20.83 24.03
C ILE A 196 6.66 21.16 22.64
N ASN A 197 6.32 20.36 21.64
CA ASN A 197 6.78 20.55 20.27
C ASN A 197 6.25 21.85 19.65
N ARG A 198 4.99 22.17 19.89
CA ARG A 198 4.39 23.47 19.49
C ARG A 198 5.13 24.64 20.10
N LYS A 199 5.37 24.64 21.42
CA LYS A 199 6.07 25.69 22.14
C LYS A 199 7.49 25.88 21.62
N SER A 200 8.22 24.78 21.43
CA SER A 200 9.58 24.80 20.88
C SER A 200 9.60 25.41 19.48
N LEU A 201 8.69 24.95 18.59
CA LEU A 201 8.59 25.47 17.22
C LEU A 201 8.25 26.96 17.20
N PHE A 202 7.34 27.41 18.06
CA PHE A 202 6.98 28.84 18.18
C PHE A 202 8.19 29.68 18.54
N SER A 203 8.98 29.24 19.53
CA SER A 203 10.22 29.94 19.93
C SER A 203 11.30 29.95 18.83
N GLU A 204 11.33 28.92 17.95
CA GLU A 204 12.21 28.89 16.77
C GLU A 204 11.78 29.92 15.72
N ILE A 205 10.47 30.07 15.50
CA ILE A 205 9.90 31.03 14.56
C ILE A 205 10.18 32.46 15.04
N GLU A 206 9.97 32.77 16.33
CA GLU A 206 10.26 34.05 16.92
C GLU A 206 11.73 34.47 16.81
N ARG A 207 12.65 33.51 17.11
CA ARG A 207 14.08 33.75 16.99
C ARG A 207 14.50 33.98 15.53
N ALA A 208 13.92 33.25 14.58
CA ALA A 208 14.19 33.44 13.16
C ALA A 208 13.63 34.76 12.64
N GLY A 209 12.46 35.22 13.12
CA GLY A 209 11.89 36.51 12.80
C GLY A 209 12.68 37.69 13.37
N ALA A 210 13.21 37.53 14.56
CA ALA A 210 14.07 38.55 15.19
C ALA A 210 15.44 38.73 14.50
N GLN A 211 15.88 37.73 13.72
CA GLN A 211 17.14 37.79 12.97
C GLN A 211 16.99 38.36 11.54
N MET A 212 15.78 38.64 11.09
CA MET A 212 15.57 39.31 9.80
C MET A 212 15.89 40.81 9.96
N PRO A 213 16.89 41.35 9.26
CA PRO A 213 17.12 42.79 9.26
C PRO A 213 15.87 43.47 8.69
N LEU A 214 15.31 44.43 9.44
CA LEU A 214 14.28 45.29 8.92
C LEU A 214 14.80 45.92 7.62
N LYS A 215 14.25 45.51 6.48
CA LYS A 215 14.50 46.21 5.21
C LYS A 215 13.98 47.65 5.42
N LYS A 216 14.93 48.61 5.51
CA LYS A 216 14.65 50.02 5.44
C LYS A 216 14.15 50.38 4.05
#